data_8a2a9c3ba2269195e1ad2e6c18157bcc
#
_entry.id   8a2a9c3ba2269195e1ad2e6c18157bcc
#
_cell.length_a   1.000
_cell.length_b   1.000
_cell.length_c   1.000
_cell.angle_alpha   90.00
_cell.angle_beta   90.00
_cell.angle_gamma   90.00
#
_symmetry.space_group_name_H-M   'P 1'
#
loop_
_entity.id
_entity.type
_entity.pdbx_description
1 polymer ?
#
loop_
_entity_poly.entity_id
_entity_poly.type
_entity_poly.pdbx_seq_one_letter_code
_entity_poly.pdbx_strand_id
1 'polypeptide(L)'
;DVDIVLAGGVGAGGVPPARPPAAPVPPPPPPSLSSLVAAHPHAILVARRQEGNPLLPFIRSCRWAYADVVADYHMGLDCAAAFLSLRYHLLHPDYIARRATALATRGGPRVKILLVHVDADDPAPPLEGLNALALRAGLTLVCAFSAAEAARYLELLHAFAGAGTRADAIAGRVGDDAASRLAAALTSVRGVNKADVLTLWNAFGTPAGVFKA
;
A
#
# COMPACT_ATOMS: atom_id res chain seq x y z
N ASP A 1 -14.92 15.31 -96.69
CA ASP A 1 -14.57 16.41 -95.79
C ASP A 1 -15.26 16.16 -94.46
N VAL A 2 -14.54 15.77 -93.52
CA VAL A 2 -15.09 15.43 -92.18
C VAL A 2 -14.26 16.22 -91.14
N ASP A 3 -14.88 17.28 -90.64
CA ASP A 3 -14.31 18.09 -89.55
C ASP A 3 -14.50 17.37 -88.23
N ILE A 4 -13.39 17.02 -87.55
CA ILE A 4 -13.33 16.48 -86.23
C ILE A 4 -13.13 17.66 -85.27
N VAL A 5 -14.16 17.99 -84.49
CA VAL A 5 -14.15 18.95 -83.36
C VAL A 5 -13.73 18.22 -82.11
N LEU A 6 -12.53 18.51 -81.63
CA LEU A 6 -12.04 18.05 -80.31
C LEU A 6 -12.59 18.95 -79.22
N ALA A 7 -13.53 18.43 -78.41
CA ALA A 7 -14.04 19.08 -77.20
C ALA A 7 -13.11 18.72 -76.01
N GLY A 8 -12.28 19.68 -75.58
CA GLY A 8 -11.49 19.56 -74.35
C GLY A 8 -12.34 19.71 -73.10
N GLY A 9 -12.53 18.60 -72.38
CA GLY A 9 -13.15 18.60 -71.07
C GLY A 9 -12.17 19.03 -70.00
N VAL A 10 -12.38 20.20 -69.40
CA VAL A 10 -11.66 20.67 -68.24
C VAL A 10 -12.19 19.95 -67.01
N GLY A 11 -11.42 18.98 -66.48
CA GLY A 11 -11.73 18.30 -65.25
C GLY A 11 -11.65 19.26 -64.05
N ALA A 12 -12.80 19.53 -63.42
CA ALA A 12 -12.91 20.22 -62.18
C ALA A 12 -12.29 19.34 -61.07
N GLY A 13 -11.11 19.72 -60.55
CA GLY A 13 -10.50 19.14 -59.39
C GLY A 13 -11.33 19.39 -58.15
N GLY A 14 -12.15 18.40 -57.75
CA GLY A 14 -12.87 18.41 -56.50
C GLY A 14 -11.90 18.35 -55.34
N VAL A 15 -11.81 19.42 -54.56
CA VAL A 15 -11.12 19.45 -53.26
C VAL A 15 -11.86 18.47 -52.33
N PRO A 16 -11.18 17.46 -51.76
CA PRO A 16 -11.86 16.55 -50.82
C PRO A 16 -12.37 17.33 -49.60
N PRO A 17 -13.56 17.02 -49.07
CA PRO A 17 -14.12 17.71 -47.94
C PRO A 17 -13.17 17.60 -46.74
N ALA A 18 -12.88 18.74 -46.09
CA ALA A 18 -12.04 18.81 -44.92
C ALA A 18 -12.60 17.89 -43.83
N ARG A 19 -11.77 17.00 -43.33
CA ARG A 19 -12.09 16.09 -42.20
C ARG A 19 -12.54 16.95 -41.02
N PRO A 20 -13.70 16.68 -40.40
CA PRO A 20 -14.14 17.42 -39.24
C PRO A 20 -13.06 17.33 -38.13
N PRO A 21 -12.85 18.42 -37.35
CA PRO A 21 -11.86 18.41 -36.26
C PRO A 21 -12.19 17.25 -35.33
N ALA A 22 -11.17 16.44 -35.02
CA ALA A 22 -11.30 15.33 -34.10
C ALA A 22 -11.84 15.87 -32.76
N ALA A 23 -12.90 15.25 -32.25
CA ALA A 23 -13.41 15.59 -30.91
C ALA A 23 -12.28 15.52 -29.89
N PRO A 24 -12.23 16.42 -28.89
CA PRO A 24 -11.18 16.40 -27.89
C PRO A 24 -11.15 15.03 -27.20
N VAL A 25 -10.01 14.36 -27.29
CA VAL A 25 -9.80 13.06 -26.63
C VAL A 25 -9.95 13.29 -25.13
N PRO A 26 -10.84 12.56 -24.44
CA PRO A 26 -10.98 12.72 -22.99
C PRO A 26 -9.64 12.46 -22.32
N PRO A 27 -9.28 13.21 -21.25
CA PRO A 27 -8.05 13.00 -20.53
C PRO A 27 -7.96 11.55 -20.05
N PRO A 28 -6.76 10.93 -20.08
CA PRO A 28 -6.59 9.56 -19.60
C PRO A 28 -7.05 9.45 -18.14
N PRO A 29 -7.67 8.34 -17.74
CA PRO A 29 -8.08 8.13 -16.36
C PRO A 29 -6.87 8.23 -15.42
N PRO A 30 -7.07 8.73 -14.19
CA PRO A 30 -5.98 8.84 -13.22
C PRO A 30 -5.34 7.47 -12.98
N PRO A 31 -4.02 7.41 -12.79
CA PRO A 31 -3.31 6.15 -12.60
C PRO A 31 -3.83 5.44 -11.34
N SER A 32 -4.05 4.14 -11.41
CA SER A 32 -4.45 3.33 -10.26
C SER A 32 -3.31 3.20 -9.25
N LEU A 33 -3.62 2.95 -7.97
CA LEU A 33 -2.59 2.72 -6.94
C LEU A 33 -1.63 1.58 -7.34
N SER A 34 -2.15 0.51 -7.95
CA SER A 34 -1.34 -0.61 -8.41
C SER A 34 -0.34 -0.21 -9.49
N SER A 35 -0.75 0.65 -10.44
CA SER A 35 0.16 1.17 -11.47
C SER A 35 1.22 2.11 -10.89
N LEU A 36 0.86 2.93 -9.90
CA LEU A 36 1.80 3.81 -9.21
C LEU A 36 2.84 3.02 -8.40
N VAL A 37 2.41 1.98 -7.68
CA VAL A 37 3.32 1.09 -6.94
C VAL A 37 4.23 0.32 -7.89
N ALA A 38 3.72 -0.15 -9.03
CA ALA A 38 4.52 -0.83 -10.06
C ALA A 38 5.55 0.12 -10.72
N ALA A 39 5.21 1.40 -10.92
CA ALA A 39 6.12 2.40 -11.44
C ALA A 39 7.24 2.78 -10.45
N HIS A 40 7.00 2.63 -9.15
CA HIS A 40 7.95 2.97 -8.09
C HIS A 40 8.19 1.78 -7.15
N PRO A 41 8.78 0.68 -7.64
CA PRO A 41 9.06 -0.49 -6.84
C PRO A 41 10.01 -0.10 -5.69
N HIS A 42 9.71 -0.59 -4.49
CA HIS A 42 10.51 -0.34 -3.28
C HIS A 42 10.59 1.15 -2.85
N ALA A 43 9.59 1.97 -3.22
CA ALA A 43 9.49 3.34 -2.75
C ALA A 43 8.23 3.58 -1.92
N ILE A 44 8.32 4.47 -0.94
CA ILE A 44 7.16 5.03 -0.26
C ILE A 44 6.53 6.06 -1.19
N LEU A 45 5.23 5.91 -1.50
CA LEU A 45 4.49 6.93 -2.24
C LEU A 45 3.98 7.98 -1.27
N VAL A 46 4.30 9.24 -1.55
CA VAL A 46 3.97 10.38 -0.70
C VAL A 46 2.95 11.26 -1.42
N ALA A 47 1.86 11.56 -0.76
CA ALA A 47 0.86 12.48 -1.33
C ALA A 47 1.46 13.89 -1.45
N ARG A 48 1.15 14.59 -2.55
CA ARG A 48 1.64 15.97 -2.77
C ARG A 48 1.31 16.94 -1.65
N ARG A 49 0.21 16.72 -0.92
CA ARG A 49 -0.16 17.53 0.26
C ARG A 49 0.83 17.43 1.42
N GLN A 50 1.74 16.48 1.39
CA GLN A 50 2.83 16.33 2.36
C GLN A 50 4.12 17.04 1.91
N GLU A 51 4.06 17.82 0.82
CA GLU A 51 5.17 18.66 0.40
C GLU A 51 5.54 19.64 1.52
N GLY A 52 6.84 19.74 1.80
CA GLY A 52 7.34 20.54 2.92
C GLY A 52 7.20 19.91 4.32
N ASN A 53 6.67 18.68 4.42
CA ASN A 53 6.62 18.02 5.73
C ASN A 53 8.04 17.75 6.27
N PRO A 54 8.35 18.19 7.51
CA PRO A 54 9.69 18.09 8.10
C PRO A 54 10.18 16.65 8.31
N LEU A 55 9.31 15.64 8.21
CA LEU A 55 9.74 14.23 8.32
C LEU A 55 10.42 13.70 7.05
N LEU A 56 10.12 14.26 5.86
CA LEU A 56 10.62 13.74 4.58
C LEU A 56 12.16 13.67 4.49
N PRO A 57 12.93 14.68 4.96
CA PRO A 57 14.40 14.62 4.97
C PRO A 57 14.98 13.49 5.84
N PHE A 58 14.20 12.95 6.79
CA PHE A 58 14.61 11.86 7.68
C PHE A 58 14.34 10.47 7.10
N ILE A 59 13.58 10.34 5.99
CA ILE A 59 13.45 9.07 5.25
C ILE A 59 14.74 8.84 4.47
N ARG A 60 15.58 7.91 4.93
CA ARG A 60 16.93 7.67 4.39
C ARG A 60 17.18 6.23 3.98
N SER A 61 16.48 5.26 4.57
CA SER A 61 16.70 3.83 4.33
C SER A 61 15.96 3.29 3.12
N CYS A 62 15.02 4.04 2.57
CA CYS A 62 14.28 3.68 1.37
C CYS A 62 14.05 4.90 0.46
N ARG A 63 13.71 4.64 -0.80
CA ARG A 63 13.30 5.69 -1.75
C ARG A 63 11.89 6.15 -1.43
N TRP A 64 11.58 7.38 -1.80
CA TRP A 64 10.21 7.88 -1.79
C TRP A 64 9.96 8.76 -3.02
N ALA A 65 8.70 8.85 -3.44
CA ALA A 65 8.28 9.64 -4.59
C ALA A 65 6.91 10.26 -4.34
N TYR A 66 6.69 11.47 -4.85
CA TYR A 66 5.36 12.07 -4.83
C TYR A 66 4.43 11.36 -5.83
N ALA A 67 3.20 11.11 -5.37
CA ALA A 67 2.16 10.51 -6.18
C ALA A 67 0.78 11.09 -5.82
N ASP A 68 -0.15 10.98 -6.76
CA ASP A 68 -1.56 11.32 -6.49
C ASP A 68 -2.25 10.12 -5.83
N VAL A 69 -2.20 10.09 -4.51
CA VAL A 69 -2.71 9.00 -3.68
C VAL A 69 -3.64 9.53 -2.58
N VAL A 70 -4.58 8.68 -2.16
CA VAL A 70 -5.58 9.03 -1.14
C VAL A 70 -4.95 9.18 0.24
N ALA A 71 -4.10 8.25 0.66
CA ALA A 71 -3.37 8.33 1.93
C ALA A 71 -2.25 9.38 1.86
N ASP A 72 -1.70 9.75 3.00
CA ASP A 72 -0.54 10.64 3.03
C ASP A 72 0.74 9.92 2.65
N TYR A 73 0.85 8.66 3.08
CA TYR A 73 1.95 7.76 2.75
C TYR A 73 1.40 6.38 2.39
N HIS A 74 1.88 5.79 1.29
CA HIS A 74 1.66 4.40 0.94
C HIS A 74 2.97 3.62 0.97
N MET A 75 2.98 2.55 1.74
CA MET A 75 4.07 1.59 1.88
C MET A 75 3.71 0.30 1.15
N GLY A 76 3.62 0.36 -0.18
CA GLY A 76 3.09 -0.72 -1.03
C GLY A 76 1.57 -0.67 -1.17
N LEU A 77 0.96 -1.80 -1.56
CA LEU A 77 -0.49 -1.90 -1.80
C LEU A 77 -1.30 -2.05 -0.51
N ASP A 78 -0.75 -2.77 0.46
CA ASP A 78 -1.49 -3.23 1.64
C ASP A 78 -1.31 -2.36 2.88
N CYS A 79 -0.39 -1.38 2.85
CA CYS A 79 -0.11 -0.53 4.00
C CYS A 79 -0.17 0.94 3.63
N ALA A 80 -0.94 1.72 4.40
CA ALA A 80 -1.05 3.16 4.20
C ALA A 80 -1.15 3.91 5.54
N ALA A 81 -0.64 5.13 5.57
CA ALA A 81 -0.70 5.99 6.73
C ALA A 81 -1.29 7.36 6.39
N ALA A 82 -2.13 7.87 7.29
CA ALA A 82 -2.42 9.30 7.41
C ALA A 82 -1.47 9.91 8.43
N PHE A 83 -0.97 11.09 8.15
CA PHE A 83 -0.09 11.84 9.06
C PHE A 83 -0.84 13.01 9.68
N LEU A 84 -0.56 13.25 10.96
CA LEU A 84 -1.17 14.35 11.71
C LEU A 84 -0.16 14.90 12.72
N SER A 85 0.11 16.21 12.68
CA SER A 85 0.71 16.93 13.81
C SER A 85 -0.37 17.20 14.84
N LEU A 86 -0.07 16.93 16.10
CA LEU A 86 -1.04 17.13 17.19
C LEU A 86 -1.37 18.63 17.37
N ARG A 87 -0.38 19.50 17.20
CA ARG A 87 -0.56 20.95 17.18
C ARG A 87 -1.51 21.40 16.06
N TYR A 88 -1.37 20.82 14.86
CA TYR A 88 -2.28 21.08 13.74
C TYR A 88 -3.70 20.59 14.06
N HIS A 89 -3.83 19.42 14.70
CA HIS A 89 -5.12 18.90 15.09
C HIS A 89 -5.88 19.79 16.07
N LEU A 90 -5.19 20.41 17.02
CA LEU A 90 -5.80 21.36 17.96
C LEU A 90 -6.40 22.58 17.26
N LEU A 91 -5.81 23.00 16.14
CA LEU A 91 -6.32 24.12 15.33
C LEU A 91 -7.41 23.68 14.34
N HIS A 92 -7.36 22.43 13.86
CA HIS A 92 -8.22 21.89 12.81
C HIS A 92 -8.76 20.50 13.16
N PRO A 93 -9.65 20.38 14.16
CA PRO A 93 -10.09 19.08 14.70
C PRO A 93 -10.82 18.20 13.66
N ASP A 94 -11.56 18.81 12.73
CA ASP A 94 -12.34 18.08 11.71
C ASP A 94 -11.49 17.53 10.57
N TYR A 95 -10.25 17.99 10.43
CA TYR A 95 -9.37 17.57 9.33
C TYR A 95 -9.18 16.04 9.31
N ILE A 96 -8.79 15.48 10.44
CA ILE A 96 -8.45 14.06 10.50
C ILE A 96 -9.67 13.14 10.37
N ALA A 97 -10.85 13.55 10.82
CA ALA A 97 -12.08 12.79 10.65
C ALA A 97 -12.39 12.55 9.16
N ARG A 98 -12.26 13.59 8.34
CA ARG A 98 -12.42 13.49 6.88
C ARG A 98 -11.35 12.59 6.25
N ARG A 99 -10.10 12.69 6.71
CA ARG A 99 -9.00 11.85 6.21
C ARG A 99 -9.16 10.39 6.58
N ALA A 100 -9.58 10.11 7.82
CA ALA A 100 -9.86 8.77 8.30
C ALA A 100 -10.99 8.10 7.50
N THR A 101 -12.08 8.84 7.22
CA THR A 101 -13.18 8.35 6.37
C THR A 101 -12.69 8.01 4.96
N ALA A 102 -11.85 8.83 4.36
CA ALA A 102 -11.28 8.57 3.04
C ALA A 102 -10.41 7.29 3.01
N LEU A 103 -9.68 7.00 4.10
CA LEU A 103 -8.86 5.80 4.25
C LEU A 103 -9.69 4.55 4.58
N ALA A 104 -10.84 4.72 5.23
CA ALA A 104 -11.71 3.62 5.65
C ALA A 104 -12.47 2.95 4.48
N THR A 105 -12.35 3.47 3.24
CA THR A 105 -13.07 2.98 2.06
C THR A 105 -12.84 1.48 1.85
N ARG A 106 -13.90 0.77 1.45
CA ARG A 106 -13.86 -0.67 1.12
C ARG A 106 -12.89 -0.94 -0.04
N GLY A 107 -12.05 -1.97 0.09
CA GLY A 107 -11.03 -2.31 -0.92
C GLY A 107 -9.72 -1.51 -0.80
N GLY A 108 -9.58 -0.68 0.23
CA GLY A 108 -8.32 0.01 0.56
C GLY A 108 -7.27 -0.92 1.20
N PRO A 109 -6.13 -0.35 1.62
CA PRO A 109 -5.05 -1.10 2.23
C PRO A 109 -5.52 -1.87 3.48
N ARG A 110 -4.94 -3.05 3.72
CA ARG A 110 -5.26 -3.90 4.89
C ARG A 110 -4.80 -3.27 6.19
N VAL A 111 -3.61 -2.68 6.18
CA VAL A 111 -3.01 -1.99 7.33
C VAL A 111 -3.19 -0.50 7.13
N LYS A 112 -3.94 0.12 8.01
CA LYS A 112 -4.25 1.56 7.99
C LYS A 112 -3.75 2.18 9.28
N ILE A 113 -2.91 3.18 9.16
CA ILE A 113 -2.21 3.79 10.29
C ILE A 113 -2.59 5.27 10.36
N LEU A 114 -2.86 5.72 11.57
CA LEU A 114 -2.86 7.13 11.92
C LEU A 114 -1.53 7.44 12.63
N LEU A 115 -0.59 8.03 11.91
CA LEU A 115 0.70 8.43 12.44
C LEU A 115 0.60 9.86 12.97
N VAL A 116 0.68 9.99 14.29
CA VAL A 116 0.56 11.28 14.99
C VAL A 116 1.93 11.73 15.47
N HIS A 117 2.35 12.90 15.03
CA HIS A 117 3.48 13.61 15.60
C HIS A 117 3.02 14.37 16.85
N VAL A 118 3.53 13.95 18.01
CA VAL A 118 3.18 14.52 19.32
C VAL A 118 4.07 15.72 19.58
N ASP A 119 3.62 16.89 19.12
CA ASP A 119 4.31 18.17 19.17
C ASP A 119 3.57 19.23 20.01
N ALA A 120 2.65 18.79 20.89
CA ALA A 120 1.90 19.64 21.81
C ALA A 120 2.33 19.43 23.26
N ASP A 121 2.21 20.46 24.08
CA ASP A 121 2.64 20.45 25.50
C ASP A 121 1.78 19.53 26.37
N ASP A 122 0.45 19.53 26.14
CA ASP A 122 -0.50 18.61 26.82
C ASP A 122 -1.13 17.67 25.76
N PRO A 123 -0.50 16.53 25.48
CA PRO A 123 -0.95 15.64 24.43
C PRO A 123 -2.08 14.68 24.87
N ALA A 124 -2.32 14.47 26.16
CA ALA A 124 -3.20 13.40 26.64
C ALA A 124 -4.65 13.56 26.17
N PRO A 125 -5.35 14.69 26.39
CA PRO A 125 -6.75 14.83 25.99
C PRO A 125 -6.99 14.68 24.47
N PRO A 126 -6.20 15.32 23.57
CA PRO A 126 -6.42 15.14 22.15
C PRO A 126 -6.06 13.73 21.67
N LEU A 127 -5.08 13.05 22.28
CA LEU A 127 -4.74 11.67 21.92
C LEU A 127 -5.86 10.68 22.28
N GLU A 128 -6.56 10.87 23.38
CA GLU A 128 -7.74 10.06 23.72
C GLU A 128 -8.82 10.17 22.64
N GLY A 129 -9.12 11.39 22.19
CA GLY A 129 -10.07 11.64 21.11
C GLY A 129 -9.63 11.01 19.78
N LEU A 130 -8.34 11.14 19.43
CA LEU A 130 -7.75 10.53 18.24
C LEU A 130 -7.75 9.00 18.31
N ASN A 131 -7.48 8.40 19.46
CA ASN A 131 -7.54 6.96 19.64
C ASN A 131 -8.97 6.44 19.42
N ALA A 132 -9.98 7.09 20.01
CA ALA A 132 -11.37 6.73 19.79
C ALA A 132 -11.80 6.88 18.31
N LEU A 133 -11.31 7.92 17.61
CA LEU A 133 -11.53 8.12 16.18
C LEU A 133 -10.86 7.01 15.37
N ALA A 134 -9.60 6.69 15.66
CA ALA A 134 -8.84 5.65 14.97
C ALA A 134 -9.52 4.28 15.07
N LEU A 135 -9.96 3.89 16.29
CA LEU A 135 -10.69 2.64 16.50
C LEU A 135 -11.99 2.57 15.69
N ARG A 136 -12.80 3.64 15.69
CA ARG A 136 -14.05 3.69 14.90
C ARG A 136 -13.80 3.62 13.38
N ALA A 137 -12.69 4.18 12.92
CA ALA A 137 -12.32 4.19 11.50
C ALA A 137 -11.52 2.95 11.07
N GLY A 138 -11.21 2.03 11.99
CA GLY A 138 -10.39 0.85 11.70
C GLY A 138 -8.93 1.20 11.37
N LEU A 139 -8.39 2.25 12.03
CA LEU A 139 -7.00 2.68 11.92
C LEU A 139 -6.24 2.26 13.18
N THR A 140 -4.94 2.01 13.04
CA THR A 140 -4.02 1.84 14.17
C THR A 140 -3.36 3.18 14.48
N LEU A 141 -3.53 3.68 15.69
CA LEU A 141 -2.85 4.89 16.16
C LEU A 141 -1.38 4.57 16.48
N VAL A 142 -0.47 5.35 15.91
CA VAL A 142 0.97 5.31 16.19
C VAL A 142 1.43 6.73 16.54
N CYS A 143 2.02 6.89 17.70
CA CYS A 143 2.56 8.18 18.15
C CYS A 143 4.05 8.24 17.87
N ALA A 144 4.53 9.38 17.36
CA ALA A 144 5.92 9.70 17.17
C ALA A 144 6.23 11.04 17.85
N PHE A 145 7.30 11.10 18.62
CA PHE A 145 7.67 12.28 19.41
C PHE A 145 8.69 13.17 18.69
N SER A 146 9.08 12.79 17.47
CA SER A 146 9.90 13.61 16.59
C SER A 146 9.64 13.29 15.12
N ALA A 147 10.00 14.22 14.23
CA ALA A 147 9.94 14.00 12.80
C ALA A 147 10.84 12.84 12.34
N ALA A 148 12.00 12.67 12.98
CA ALA A 148 12.91 11.57 12.73
C ALA A 148 12.30 10.21 13.12
N GLU A 149 11.62 10.14 14.25
CA GLU A 149 10.93 8.93 14.70
C GLU A 149 9.76 8.59 13.77
N ALA A 150 8.96 9.59 13.38
CA ALA A 150 7.86 9.39 12.42
C ALA A 150 8.38 8.81 11.08
N ALA A 151 9.51 9.32 10.57
CA ALA A 151 10.15 8.79 9.38
C ALA A 151 10.60 7.33 9.57
N ARG A 152 11.19 6.98 10.72
CA ARG A 152 11.60 5.60 11.04
C ARG A 152 10.43 4.65 11.08
N TYR A 153 9.26 5.05 11.59
CA TYR A 153 8.06 4.23 11.52
C TYR A 153 7.63 3.97 10.07
N LEU A 154 7.65 4.99 9.20
CA LEU A 154 7.31 4.80 7.78
C LEU A 154 8.29 3.86 7.07
N GLU A 155 9.60 4.00 7.30
CA GLU A 155 10.64 3.11 6.78
C GLU A 155 10.45 1.67 7.26
N LEU A 156 10.18 1.48 8.55
CA LEU A 156 9.92 0.17 9.15
C LEU A 156 8.68 -0.49 8.54
N LEU A 157 7.58 0.24 8.45
CA LEU A 157 6.34 -0.24 7.84
C LEU A 157 6.53 -0.61 6.37
N HIS A 158 7.33 0.19 5.63
CA HIS A 158 7.68 -0.12 4.25
C HIS A 158 8.50 -1.41 4.12
N ALA A 159 9.49 -1.59 4.99
CA ALA A 159 10.29 -2.81 5.02
C ALA A 159 9.45 -4.06 5.34
N PHE A 160 8.44 -3.92 6.21
CA PHE A 160 7.53 -5.01 6.54
C PHE A 160 6.48 -5.27 5.44
N ALA A 161 5.98 -4.25 4.77
CA ALA A 161 5.01 -4.40 3.68
C ALA A 161 5.60 -5.12 2.46
N GLY A 162 6.91 -4.95 2.20
CA GLY A 162 7.62 -5.61 1.10
C GLY A 162 8.05 -7.05 1.39
N ALA A 163 8.10 -7.42 2.66
CA ALA A 163 8.58 -8.73 3.08
C ALA A 163 7.43 -9.71 3.27
N GLY A 164 6.71 -10.16 2.26
CA GLY A 164 5.59 -11.12 2.37
C GLY A 164 5.42 -11.70 3.78
N THR A 165 4.28 -12.02 4.23
CA THR A 165 3.90 -12.29 5.64
C THR A 165 5.04 -12.85 6.51
N ARG A 166 5.73 -12.00 7.27
CA ARG A 166 6.73 -12.43 8.28
C ARG A 166 6.12 -13.26 9.43
N ALA A 167 4.82 -13.49 9.41
CA ALA A 167 4.24 -14.58 10.18
C ALA A 167 5.01 -15.90 9.91
N ASP A 168 5.42 -16.14 8.67
CA ASP A 168 6.28 -17.27 8.29
C ASP A 168 7.69 -17.19 8.90
N ALA A 169 8.20 -15.99 9.18
CA ALA A 169 9.50 -15.82 9.83
C ALA A 169 9.44 -16.06 11.35
N ILE A 170 8.31 -15.78 11.98
CA ILE A 170 8.06 -16.07 13.40
C ILE A 170 7.68 -17.53 13.59
N ALA A 171 6.83 -18.08 12.71
CA ALA A 171 6.44 -19.49 12.70
C ALA A 171 7.56 -20.43 12.23
N GLY A 172 8.61 -19.89 11.59
CA GLY A 172 9.62 -20.66 10.86
C GLY A 172 9.08 -21.10 9.49
N ARG A 173 9.95 -21.13 8.48
CA ARG A 173 9.60 -21.75 7.20
C ARG A 173 9.39 -23.22 7.43
N VAL A 174 8.18 -23.70 7.21
CA VAL A 174 7.91 -25.14 7.11
C VAL A 174 8.51 -25.58 5.77
N GLY A 175 9.45 -26.52 5.80
CA GLY A 175 9.98 -27.13 4.58
C GLY A 175 8.86 -27.79 3.78
N ASP A 176 9.04 -27.89 2.47
CA ASP A 176 8.06 -28.53 1.57
C ASP A 176 8.07 -30.06 1.66
N ASP A 177 9.01 -30.62 2.39
CA ASP A 177 9.14 -32.04 2.64
C ASP A 177 8.11 -32.56 3.67
N ALA A 178 7.74 -33.83 3.55
CA ALA A 178 6.74 -34.46 4.40
C ALA A 178 7.12 -34.46 5.89
N ALA A 179 8.42 -34.62 6.20
CA ALA A 179 8.91 -34.57 7.58
C ALA A 179 8.74 -33.20 8.23
N SER A 180 9.08 -32.12 7.53
CA SER A 180 8.91 -30.76 8.01
C SER A 180 7.44 -30.39 8.20
N ARG A 181 6.56 -30.83 7.31
CA ARG A 181 5.11 -30.62 7.45
C ARG A 181 4.54 -31.37 8.65
N LEU A 182 4.97 -32.61 8.86
CA LEU A 182 4.59 -33.41 10.02
C LEU A 182 5.12 -32.73 11.31
N ALA A 183 6.38 -32.28 11.30
CA ALA A 183 6.97 -31.60 12.44
C ALA A 183 6.19 -30.33 12.79
N ALA A 184 5.81 -29.52 11.82
CA ALA A 184 4.99 -28.33 12.04
C ALA A 184 3.61 -28.67 12.59
N ALA A 185 2.97 -29.72 12.05
CA ALA A 185 1.66 -30.18 12.51
C ALA A 185 1.69 -30.71 13.95
N LEU A 186 2.65 -31.57 14.28
CA LEU A 186 2.75 -32.18 15.61
C LEU A 186 3.22 -31.19 16.68
N THR A 187 4.14 -30.29 16.36
CA THR A 187 4.59 -29.23 17.30
C THR A 187 3.54 -28.15 17.57
N SER A 188 2.43 -28.11 16.83
CA SER A 188 1.28 -27.29 17.17
C SER A 188 0.54 -27.83 18.39
N VAL A 189 0.72 -29.09 18.74
CA VAL A 189 0.12 -29.70 19.92
C VAL A 189 0.95 -29.32 21.16
N ARG A 190 0.28 -28.78 22.17
CA ARG A 190 0.94 -28.37 23.41
C ARG A 190 1.63 -29.56 24.09
N GLY A 191 2.94 -29.46 24.31
CA GLY A 191 3.74 -30.51 24.96
C GLY A 191 4.51 -31.40 24.01
N VAL A 192 4.34 -31.27 22.68
CA VAL A 192 5.12 -31.97 21.68
C VAL A 192 6.23 -31.07 21.15
N ASN A 193 7.49 -31.48 21.30
CA ASN A 193 8.65 -30.76 20.79
C ASN A 193 9.23 -31.43 19.53
N LYS A 194 10.21 -30.78 18.90
CA LYS A 194 10.84 -31.30 17.68
C LYS A 194 11.56 -32.63 17.87
N ALA A 195 12.09 -32.89 19.07
CA ALA A 195 12.76 -34.18 19.39
C ALA A 195 11.73 -35.31 19.45
N ASP A 196 10.56 -35.03 20.04
CA ASP A 196 9.46 -36.01 20.09
C ASP A 196 8.97 -36.36 18.67
N VAL A 197 8.86 -35.36 17.78
CA VAL A 197 8.50 -35.61 16.37
C VAL A 197 9.52 -36.49 15.65
N LEU A 198 10.82 -36.26 15.87
CA LEU A 198 11.87 -37.11 15.30
C LEU A 198 11.77 -38.55 15.81
N THR A 199 11.49 -38.74 17.09
CA THR A 199 11.28 -40.06 17.69
C THR A 199 10.08 -40.77 17.06
N LEU A 200 8.96 -40.08 16.93
CA LEU A 200 7.76 -40.60 16.25
C LEU A 200 8.01 -40.90 14.78
N TRP A 201 8.72 -40.05 14.07
CA TRP A 201 9.08 -40.28 12.67
C TRP A 201 9.96 -41.50 12.51
N ASN A 202 10.95 -41.69 13.36
CA ASN A 202 11.84 -42.86 13.34
C ASN A 202 11.11 -44.14 13.70
N ALA A 203 10.11 -44.08 14.58
CA ALA A 203 9.35 -45.28 14.99
C ALA A 203 8.31 -45.71 13.95
N PHE A 204 7.62 -44.76 13.29
CA PHE A 204 6.48 -45.05 12.42
C PHE A 204 6.72 -44.78 10.93
N GLY A 205 7.78 -44.07 10.56
CA GLY A 205 8.24 -43.83 9.18
C GLY A 205 7.32 -43.04 8.27
N THR A 206 6.04 -42.91 8.61
CA THR A 206 5.05 -42.19 7.81
C THR A 206 4.08 -41.38 8.69
N PRO A 207 3.53 -40.27 8.21
CA PRO A 207 2.48 -39.54 8.93
C PRO A 207 1.27 -40.41 9.27
N ALA A 208 0.85 -41.26 8.33
CA ALA A 208 -0.27 -42.18 8.53
C ALA A 208 0.00 -43.24 9.63
N GLY A 209 1.27 -43.66 9.79
CA GLY A 209 1.69 -44.53 10.87
C GLY A 209 1.54 -43.88 12.23
N VAL A 210 1.97 -42.60 12.36
CA VAL A 210 1.87 -41.84 13.60
C VAL A 210 0.43 -41.60 14.03
N PHE A 211 -0.50 -41.37 13.08
CA PHE A 211 -1.93 -41.13 13.42
C PHE A 211 -2.76 -42.42 13.62
N LYS A 212 -2.22 -43.59 13.32
CA LYS A 212 -2.89 -44.86 13.52
C LYS A 212 -2.43 -45.60 14.77
N ALA A 213 -1.34 -45.19 15.36
CA ALA A 213 -0.78 -45.76 16.60
C ALA A 213 -1.50 -45.23 17.84
#